data_343b08b3eada522dfd1e2de974b559e4
#
_entry.id   343b08b3eada522dfd1e2de974b559e4
#
_cell.length_a   1.000
_cell.length_b   1.000
_cell.length_c   1.000
_cell.angle_alpha   90.00
_cell.angle_beta   90.00
_cell.angle_gamma   90.00
#
_symmetry.space_group_name_H-M   'P 1'
#
loop_
_entity.id
_entity.type
_entity.pdbx_description
1 polymer ?
#
loop_
_entity_poly.entity_id
_entity_poly.type
_entity_poly.pdbx_seq_one_letter_code
_entity_poly.pdbx_strand_id
1 'polypeptide(L)'
;MNVCYERKTDYDTNKKASLLIFEQLMLSYISIIYNQKGLVMGKVDELKMKYPDANAWQMGDSPELANELASLIKKGIKTASCGSYASYQKEEFAPRIGSYNIILDGQDVPVCVTRLVSMRLVRFCDVTAEFAHKEGEGDLSLEYWQREHQRFFTQEGHFSDDMELIMEEFEVVEVL
;
A
#
# COMPACT_ATOMS: atom_id res chain seq x y z
N MET A 1 -7.04 14.96 -47.16
CA MET A 1 -6.77 13.71 -46.43
C MET A 1 -6.59 14.03 -44.93
N ASN A 2 -7.62 14.56 -44.21
CA ASN A 2 -7.54 14.96 -42.82
C ASN A 2 -8.90 14.93 -42.08
N VAL A 3 -9.71 13.89 -42.31
CA VAL A 3 -11.04 13.81 -41.65
C VAL A 3 -11.16 12.59 -40.71
N CYS A 4 -10.12 11.75 -40.63
CA CYS A 4 -10.20 10.49 -39.88
C CYS A 4 -9.61 10.55 -38.46
N TYR A 5 -8.91 11.62 -38.06
CA TYR A 5 -8.21 11.72 -36.76
C TYR A 5 -9.05 12.37 -35.66
N GLU A 6 -9.97 13.30 -36.02
CA GLU A 6 -10.78 14.00 -35.01
C GLU A 6 -11.91 13.14 -34.41
N ARG A 7 -12.43 12.15 -35.15
CA ARG A 7 -13.53 11.29 -34.65
C ARG A 7 -13.11 10.26 -33.61
N LYS A 8 -11.82 9.91 -33.52
CA LYS A 8 -11.34 8.91 -32.56
C LYS A 8 -11.15 9.50 -31.16
N THR A 9 -10.76 10.76 -31.07
CA THR A 9 -10.55 11.47 -29.80
C THR A 9 -11.88 11.78 -29.10
N ASP A 10 -12.92 12.16 -29.84
CA ASP A 10 -14.25 12.44 -29.27
C ASP A 10 -14.96 11.17 -28.78
N TYR A 11 -14.76 10.04 -29.46
CA TYR A 11 -15.34 8.77 -29.05
C TYR A 11 -14.72 8.25 -27.75
N ASP A 12 -13.39 8.34 -27.58
CA ASP A 12 -12.67 7.92 -26.39
C ASP A 12 -12.95 8.83 -25.19
N THR A 13 -13.11 10.13 -25.41
CA THR A 13 -13.45 11.10 -24.36
C THR A 13 -14.88 10.90 -23.86
N ASN A 14 -15.84 10.67 -24.75
CA ASN A 14 -17.22 10.38 -24.38
C ASN A 14 -17.36 9.02 -23.66
N LYS A 15 -16.58 8.02 -24.05
CA LYS A 15 -16.58 6.71 -23.39
C LYS A 15 -15.99 6.77 -21.97
N LYS A 16 -14.91 7.54 -21.76
CA LYS A 16 -14.35 7.81 -20.43
C LYS A 16 -15.31 8.60 -19.55
N ALA A 17 -15.96 9.63 -20.11
CA ALA A 17 -16.96 10.42 -19.37
C ALA A 17 -18.19 9.56 -19.00
N SER A 18 -18.66 8.69 -19.88
CA SER A 18 -19.79 7.78 -19.61
C SER A 18 -19.41 6.74 -18.55
N LEU A 19 -18.17 6.24 -18.55
CA LEU A 19 -17.68 5.29 -17.55
C LEU A 19 -17.59 5.94 -16.17
N LEU A 20 -17.06 7.16 -16.08
CA LEU A 20 -16.98 7.93 -14.83
C LEU A 20 -18.37 8.26 -14.24
N ILE A 21 -19.32 8.61 -15.10
CA ILE A 21 -20.71 8.87 -14.69
C ILE A 21 -21.35 7.57 -14.19
N PHE A 22 -21.14 6.46 -14.88
CA PHE A 22 -21.65 5.15 -14.46
C PHE A 22 -21.07 4.71 -13.11
N GLU A 23 -19.77 4.86 -12.91
CA GLU A 23 -19.10 4.58 -11.62
C GLU A 23 -19.66 5.46 -10.50
N GLN A 24 -19.84 6.75 -10.73
CA GLN A 24 -20.44 7.65 -9.72
C GLN A 24 -21.89 7.31 -9.40
N LEU A 25 -22.69 6.93 -10.40
CA LEU A 25 -24.07 6.50 -10.20
C LEU A 25 -24.15 5.16 -9.44
N MET A 26 -23.26 4.21 -9.74
CA MET A 26 -23.17 2.95 -9.02
C MET A 26 -22.76 3.15 -7.56
N LEU A 27 -21.79 4.04 -7.30
CA LEU A 27 -21.36 4.39 -5.94
C LEU A 27 -22.50 5.03 -5.13
N SER A 28 -23.27 5.95 -5.74
CA SER A 28 -24.42 6.58 -5.10
C SER A 28 -25.56 5.56 -4.84
N TYR A 29 -25.80 4.64 -5.75
CA TYR A 29 -26.82 3.60 -5.62
C TYR A 29 -26.48 2.59 -4.52
N ILE A 30 -25.20 2.18 -4.45
CA ILE A 30 -24.70 1.31 -3.37
C ILE A 30 -24.82 2.02 -2.03
N SER A 31 -24.42 3.28 -1.93
CA SER A 31 -24.58 4.11 -0.72
C SER A 31 -26.03 4.24 -0.27
N ILE A 32 -26.99 4.37 -1.21
CA ILE A 32 -28.43 4.43 -0.91
C ILE A 32 -28.92 3.07 -0.38
N ILE A 33 -28.50 1.95 -0.96
CA ILE A 33 -28.88 0.61 -0.51
C ILE A 33 -28.34 0.33 0.90
N TYR A 34 -27.09 0.70 1.16
CA TYR A 34 -26.47 0.56 2.50
C TYR A 34 -27.21 1.40 3.54
N ASN A 35 -27.56 2.64 3.20
CA ASN A 35 -28.29 3.54 4.09
C ASN A 35 -29.74 3.07 4.38
N GLN A 36 -30.42 2.49 3.39
CA GLN A 36 -31.76 1.92 3.55
C GLN A 36 -31.79 0.66 4.43
N LYS A 37 -30.67 -0.09 4.51
CA LYS A 37 -30.55 -1.28 5.36
C LYS A 37 -30.03 -0.99 6.76
N GLY A 38 -29.76 0.30 7.11
CA GLY A 38 -29.14 0.69 8.38
C GLY A 38 -27.68 0.21 8.51
N LEU A 39 -27.07 -0.24 7.41
CA LEU A 39 -25.64 -0.57 7.36
C LEU A 39 -24.87 0.70 6.99
N VAL A 40 -24.20 1.29 7.95
CA VAL A 40 -23.22 2.36 7.66
C VAL A 40 -22.02 1.69 7.01
N MET A 41 -21.71 2.07 5.77
CA MET A 41 -20.52 1.60 5.08
C MET A 41 -19.28 2.14 5.81
N GLY A 42 -18.36 1.25 6.15
CA GLY A 42 -17.11 1.61 6.79
C GLY A 42 -16.20 2.39 5.85
N LYS A 43 -15.31 3.22 6.41
CA LYS A 43 -14.34 4.00 5.61
C LYS A 43 -13.46 3.12 4.73
N VAL A 44 -13.10 1.93 5.21
CA VAL A 44 -12.34 0.93 4.44
C VAL A 44 -13.14 0.45 3.22
N ASP A 45 -14.45 0.24 3.35
CA ASP A 45 -15.30 -0.21 2.24
C ASP A 45 -15.41 0.88 1.16
N GLU A 46 -15.53 2.15 1.57
CA GLU A 46 -15.50 3.29 0.64
C GLU A 46 -14.18 3.35 -0.14
N LEU A 47 -13.06 3.13 0.55
CA LEU A 47 -11.73 3.12 -0.07
C LEU A 47 -11.55 1.93 -1.02
N LYS A 48 -12.05 0.74 -0.66
CA LYS A 48 -12.03 -0.44 -1.54
C LYS A 48 -12.88 -0.26 -2.79
N MET A 49 -13.94 0.55 -2.76
CA MET A 49 -14.65 0.91 -3.99
C MET A 49 -13.84 1.82 -4.90
N LYS A 50 -13.02 2.72 -4.34
CA LYS A 50 -12.12 3.60 -5.09
C LYS A 50 -10.85 2.88 -5.55
N TYR A 51 -10.38 1.92 -4.75
CA TYR A 51 -9.19 1.10 -4.98
C TYR A 51 -9.56 -0.38 -4.84
N PRO A 52 -10.20 -1.00 -5.86
CA PRO A 52 -10.90 -2.30 -5.72
C PRO A 52 -10.03 -3.45 -5.22
N ASP A 53 -8.75 -3.48 -5.62
CA ASP A 53 -7.82 -4.55 -5.25
C ASP A 53 -6.89 -4.16 -4.09
N ALA A 54 -7.20 -3.08 -3.36
CA ALA A 54 -6.37 -2.63 -2.25
C ALA A 54 -6.50 -3.55 -1.04
N ASN A 55 -5.37 -3.98 -0.50
CA ASN A 55 -5.30 -4.61 0.81
C ASN A 55 -5.41 -3.54 1.90
N ALA A 56 -6.19 -3.83 2.96
CA ALA A 56 -6.26 -2.99 4.15
C ALA A 56 -5.59 -3.72 5.29
N TRP A 57 -4.55 -3.15 5.87
CA TRP A 57 -3.77 -3.81 6.92
C TRP A 57 -2.99 -2.82 7.79
N GLN A 58 -2.63 -3.26 9.00
CA GLN A 58 -1.72 -2.59 9.91
C GLN A 58 -0.28 -2.99 9.59
N MET A 59 0.63 -2.04 9.51
CA MET A 59 2.05 -2.31 9.41
C MET A 59 2.65 -2.40 10.83
N GLY A 60 3.46 -3.43 11.10
CA GLY A 60 4.04 -3.69 12.42
C GLY A 60 3.36 -4.82 13.18
N ASP A 61 3.93 -5.21 14.31
CA ASP A 61 3.55 -6.36 15.13
C ASP A 61 2.76 -5.99 16.40
N SER A 62 2.50 -4.70 16.60
CA SER A 62 1.71 -4.19 17.73
C SER A 62 0.89 -2.95 17.33
N PRO A 63 -0.22 -2.65 18.04
CA PRO A 63 -1.00 -1.43 17.80
C PRO A 63 -0.19 -0.15 17.94
N GLU A 64 0.75 -0.10 18.88
CA GLU A 64 1.62 1.05 19.11
C GLU A 64 2.56 1.28 17.91
N LEU A 65 3.18 0.21 17.42
CA LEU A 65 4.05 0.27 16.24
C LEU A 65 3.23 0.59 14.98
N ALA A 66 2.02 0.03 14.84
CA ALA A 66 1.14 0.37 13.73
C ALA A 66 0.77 1.85 13.68
N ASN A 67 0.51 2.49 14.83
CA ASN A 67 0.27 3.92 14.93
C ASN A 67 1.50 4.74 14.51
N GLU A 68 2.69 4.34 14.97
CA GLU A 68 3.95 5.01 14.61
C GLU A 68 4.22 4.92 13.12
N LEU A 69 4.20 3.72 12.55
CA LEU A 69 4.48 3.48 11.14
C LEU A 69 3.46 4.16 10.23
N ALA A 70 2.17 4.08 10.53
CA ALA A 70 1.13 4.80 9.80
C ALA A 70 1.36 6.32 9.80
N SER A 71 1.80 6.89 10.94
CA SER A 71 2.17 8.31 11.05
C SER A 71 3.38 8.66 10.18
N LEU A 72 4.42 7.82 10.17
CA LEU A 72 5.62 8.02 9.35
C LEU A 72 5.28 7.96 7.84
N ILE A 73 4.43 7.00 7.44
CA ILE A 73 3.95 6.88 6.06
C ILE A 73 3.14 8.12 5.66
N LYS A 74 2.15 8.50 6.48
CA LYS A 74 1.31 9.69 6.25
C LYS A 74 2.13 10.97 6.04
N LYS A 75 3.26 11.10 6.76
CA LYS A 75 4.19 12.23 6.65
C LYS A 75 5.16 12.13 5.47
N GLY A 76 5.17 11.01 4.75
CA GLY A 76 6.13 10.76 3.67
C GLY A 76 7.56 10.51 4.15
N ILE A 77 7.75 10.19 5.43
CA ILE A 77 9.06 9.84 6.02
C ILE A 77 9.35 8.38 5.70
N LYS A 78 8.40 7.46 5.97
CA LYS A 78 8.50 6.06 5.57
C LYS A 78 7.93 5.91 4.17
N THR A 79 8.80 5.58 3.21
CA THR A 79 8.48 5.39 1.79
C THR A 79 8.92 4.01 1.26
N ALA A 80 9.45 3.18 2.15
CA ALA A 80 9.88 1.82 1.85
C ALA A 80 9.55 0.87 3.00
N SER A 81 9.53 -0.41 2.71
CA SER A 81 9.40 -1.52 3.65
C SER A 81 10.03 -2.77 3.09
N CYS A 82 10.30 -3.76 3.93
CA CYS A 82 10.74 -5.06 3.45
C CYS A 82 10.07 -6.20 4.21
N GLY A 83 10.02 -7.36 3.56
CA GLY A 83 9.56 -8.61 4.14
C GLY A 83 10.41 -9.79 3.72
N SER A 84 10.29 -10.92 4.42
CA SER A 84 10.94 -12.17 4.02
C SER A 84 10.40 -12.65 2.66
N TYR A 85 11.30 -12.94 1.71
CA TYR A 85 10.89 -13.53 0.44
C TYR A 85 10.22 -14.90 0.62
N ALA A 86 10.66 -15.67 1.60
CA ALA A 86 10.06 -16.96 1.92
C ALA A 86 8.60 -16.83 2.41
N SER A 87 8.26 -15.73 3.10
CA SER A 87 6.88 -15.41 3.48
C SER A 87 6.08 -14.92 2.29
N TYR A 88 6.64 -13.99 1.50
CA TYR A 88 6.03 -13.47 0.28
C TYR A 88 5.61 -14.58 -0.70
N GLN A 89 6.43 -15.61 -0.87
CA GLN A 89 6.11 -16.75 -1.75
C GLN A 89 4.90 -17.58 -1.30
N LYS A 90 4.49 -17.46 -0.04
CA LYS A 90 3.33 -18.19 0.52
C LYS A 90 2.05 -17.37 0.49
N GLU A 91 2.14 -16.08 0.17
CA GLU A 91 0.98 -15.20 0.11
C GLU A 91 0.11 -15.52 -1.12
N GLU A 92 -1.17 -15.76 -0.90
CA GLU A 92 -2.14 -16.00 -1.97
C GLU A 92 -2.34 -14.74 -2.83
N PHE A 93 -2.27 -13.56 -2.20
CA PHE A 93 -2.44 -12.25 -2.83
C PHE A 93 -1.19 -11.37 -2.64
N ALA A 94 -0.04 -11.89 -3.09
CA ALA A 94 1.21 -11.16 -3.00
C ALA A 94 1.14 -9.80 -3.72
N PRO A 95 1.67 -8.73 -3.12
CA PRO A 95 1.67 -7.40 -3.71
C PRO A 95 2.45 -7.38 -5.03
N ARG A 96 2.09 -6.45 -5.91
CA ARG A 96 2.72 -6.25 -7.22
C ARG A 96 2.96 -4.76 -7.45
N ILE A 97 3.92 -4.42 -8.29
CA ILE A 97 4.11 -3.02 -8.71
C ILE A 97 2.79 -2.48 -9.27
N GLY A 98 2.33 -1.35 -8.71
CA GLY A 98 1.05 -0.74 -9.01
C GLY A 98 -0.08 -1.11 -8.06
N SER A 99 0.08 -2.11 -7.17
CA SER A 99 -0.90 -2.43 -6.13
C SER A 99 -1.10 -1.27 -5.15
N TYR A 100 -2.33 -1.11 -4.68
CA TYR A 100 -2.68 -0.15 -3.64
C TYR A 100 -2.79 -0.85 -2.28
N ASN A 101 -2.41 -0.13 -1.22
CA ASN A 101 -2.58 -0.56 0.16
C ASN A 101 -3.27 0.55 0.95
N ILE A 102 -4.31 0.18 1.72
CA ILE A 102 -4.96 1.04 2.69
C ILE A 102 -4.25 0.80 4.02
N ILE A 103 -3.48 1.78 4.47
CA ILE A 103 -2.73 1.70 5.72
C ILE A 103 -3.66 2.04 6.88
N LEU A 104 -3.76 1.10 7.81
CA LEU A 104 -4.55 1.23 9.03
C LEU A 104 -3.64 1.60 10.20
N ASP A 105 -4.18 2.37 11.15
CA ASP A 105 -3.55 2.55 12.45
C ASP A 105 -3.81 1.37 13.40
N GLY A 106 -3.30 1.43 14.62
CA GLY A 106 -3.46 0.39 15.62
C GLY A 106 -4.90 0.20 16.17
N GLN A 107 -5.87 0.97 15.68
CA GLN A 107 -7.29 0.87 15.97
C GLN A 107 -8.13 0.49 14.73
N ASP A 108 -7.49 -0.04 13.68
CA ASP A 108 -8.11 -0.36 12.39
C ASP A 108 -8.73 0.84 11.65
N VAL A 109 -8.30 2.07 11.97
CA VAL A 109 -8.75 3.27 11.27
C VAL A 109 -7.83 3.56 10.08
N PRO A 110 -8.36 3.74 8.86
CA PRO A 110 -7.55 4.05 7.70
C PRO A 110 -6.92 5.46 7.80
N VAL A 111 -5.62 5.53 7.54
CA VAL A 111 -4.79 6.74 7.69
C VAL A 111 -4.38 7.32 6.36
N CYS A 112 -4.01 6.47 5.41
CA CYS A 112 -3.64 6.85 4.05
C CYS A 112 -3.75 5.65 3.11
N VAL A 113 -3.68 5.95 1.80
CA VAL A 113 -3.53 4.93 0.76
C VAL A 113 -2.18 5.10 0.11
N THR A 114 -1.46 4.00 -0.03
CA THR A 114 -0.17 3.94 -0.73
C THR A 114 -0.29 3.16 -2.03
N ARG A 115 0.63 3.42 -2.95
CA ARG A 115 0.80 2.66 -4.19
C ARG A 115 2.21 2.13 -4.26
N LEU A 116 2.37 0.83 -4.52
CA LEU A 116 3.65 0.19 -4.67
C LEU A 116 4.29 0.61 -6.02
N VAL A 117 5.49 1.18 -5.98
CA VAL A 117 6.17 1.72 -7.16
C VAL A 117 7.42 0.95 -7.56
N SER A 118 8.04 0.22 -6.61
CA SER A 118 9.23 -0.58 -6.87
C SER A 118 9.24 -1.83 -5.99
N MET A 119 9.75 -2.93 -6.53
CA MET A 119 10.01 -4.16 -5.79
C MET A 119 11.37 -4.71 -6.22
N ARG A 120 12.17 -5.18 -5.26
CA ARG A 120 13.49 -5.78 -5.52
C ARG A 120 13.75 -6.93 -4.56
N LEU A 121 14.35 -8.00 -5.08
CA LEU A 121 14.89 -9.09 -4.27
C LEU A 121 16.33 -8.75 -3.87
N VAL A 122 16.62 -8.73 -2.57
CA VAL A 122 17.93 -8.36 -2.01
C VAL A 122 18.23 -9.24 -0.81
N ARG A 123 19.49 -9.61 -0.59
CA ARG A 123 19.85 -10.31 0.65
C ARG A 123 19.93 -9.33 1.82
N PHE A 124 19.66 -9.80 3.03
CA PHE A 124 19.73 -8.99 4.24
C PHE A 124 21.06 -8.25 4.38
N CYS A 125 22.19 -8.94 4.16
CA CYS A 125 23.53 -8.35 4.23
C CYS A 125 23.83 -7.31 3.14
N ASP A 126 23.05 -7.27 2.07
CA ASP A 126 23.25 -6.34 0.94
C ASP A 126 22.33 -5.10 1.03
N VAL A 127 21.52 -4.97 2.08
CA VAL A 127 20.65 -3.79 2.29
C VAL A 127 21.52 -2.56 2.49
N THR A 128 21.17 -1.48 1.80
CA THR A 128 21.95 -0.23 1.79
C THR A 128 21.45 0.78 2.81
N ALA A 129 22.32 1.69 3.24
CA ALA A 129 21.92 2.81 4.11
C ALA A 129 20.84 3.71 3.47
N GLU A 130 20.86 3.84 2.14
CA GLU A 130 19.82 4.58 1.41
C GLU A 130 18.44 3.94 1.61
N PHE A 131 18.34 2.62 1.51
CA PHE A 131 17.08 1.92 1.73
C PHE A 131 16.64 1.99 3.20
N ALA A 132 17.55 1.77 4.15
CA ALA A 132 17.26 1.93 5.57
C ALA A 132 16.70 3.32 5.90
N HIS A 133 17.27 4.36 5.28
CA HIS A 133 16.76 5.74 5.40
C HIS A 133 15.33 5.89 4.84
N LYS A 134 14.99 5.23 3.73
CA LYS A 134 13.64 5.25 3.15
C LYS A 134 12.60 4.51 3.99
N GLU A 135 13.02 3.54 4.79
CA GLU A 135 12.13 2.91 5.79
C GLU A 135 11.72 3.89 6.88
N GLY A 136 12.50 4.93 7.14
CA GLY A 136 12.06 6.09 7.93
C GLY A 136 11.99 5.85 9.43
N GLU A 137 12.53 4.75 9.94
CA GLU A 137 12.40 4.30 11.33
C GLU A 137 13.62 4.64 12.18
N GLY A 138 13.42 4.80 13.48
CA GLY A 138 14.45 5.04 14.46
C GLY A 138 15.30 6.27 14.16
N ASP A 139 16.62 6.09 14.13
CA ASP A 139 17.61 7.13 13.81
C ASP A 139 17.96 7.20 12.32
N LEU A 140 17.23 6.46 11.47
CA LEU A 140 17.40 6.35 10.01
C LEU A 140 18.73 5.68 9.58
N SER A 141 19.49 5.11 10.51
CA SER A 141 20.78 4.47 10.24
C SER A 141 20.61 3.02 9.77
N LEU A 142 21.59 2.54 9.00
CA LEU A 142 21.65 1.13 8.61
C LEU A 142 21.86 0.22 9.82
N GLU A 143 22.63 0.67 10.82
CA GLU A 143 22.87 -0.09 12.05
C GLU A 143 21.57 -0.29 12.85
N TYR A 144 20.73 0.76 12.96
CA TYR A 144 19.42 0.65 13.59
C TYR A 144 18.56 -0.35 12.83
N TRP A 145 18.47 -0.18 11.50
CA TRP A 145 17.68 -1.02 10.62
C TRP A 145 18.09 -2.50 10.76
N GLN A 146 19.39 -2.80 10.66
CA GLN A 146 19.91 -4.17 10.76
C GLN A 146 19.58 -4.79 12.12
N ARG A 147 19.75 -4.06 13.21
CA ARG A 147 19.47 -4.57 14.57
C ARG A 147 17.98 -4.92 14.75
N GLU A 148 17.07 -4.01 14.34
CA GLU A 148 15.64 -4.23 14.54
C GLU A 148 15.09 -5.32 13.61
N HIS A 149 15.52 -5.35 12.36
CA HIS A 149 15.11 -6.39 11.42
C HIS A 149 15.71 -7.76 11.75
N GLN A 150 16.95 -7.82 12.21
CA GLN A 150 17.53 -9.06 12.74
C GLN A 150 16.73 -9.60 13.92
N ARG A 151 16.34 -8.73 14.85
CA ARG A 151 15.48 -9.11 15.98
C ARG A 151 14.15 -9.66 15.51
N PHE A 152 13.48 -8.94 14.59
CA PHE A 152 12.19 -9.31 14.04
C PHE A 152 12.24 -10.66 13.31
N PHE A 153 13.14 -10.84 12.34
CA PHE A 153 13.25 -12.09 11.60
C PHE A 153 13.74 -13.28 12.45
N THR A 154 14.50 -13.01 13.52
CA THR A 154 14.87 -14.04 14.50
C THR A 154 13.64 -14.51 15.29
N GLN A 155 12.77 -13.61 15.70
CA GLN A 155 11.51 -13.94 16.38
C GLN A 155 10.58 -14.75 15.47
N GLU A 156 10.56 -14.44 14.17
CA GLU A 156 9.83 -15.23 13.18
C GLU A 156 10.48 -16.57 12.83
N GLY A 157 11.71 -16.84 13.31
CA GLY A 157 12.44 -18.10 13.07
C GLY A 157 13.08 -18.22 11.70
N HIS A 158 13.33 -17.13 10.98
CA HIS A 158 13.83 -17.16 9.60
C HIS A 158 15.16 -16.46 9.39
N PHE A 159 15.72 -15.79 10.42
CA PHE A 159 16.91 -14.96 10.23
C PHE A 159 18.14 -15.75 9.77
N SER A 160 18.78 -15.26 8.72
CA SER A 160 20.17 -15.49 8.36
C SER A 160 20.71 -14.25 7.63
N ASP A 161 22.04 -14.03 7.68
CA ASP A 161 22.66 -12.86 7.03
C ASP A 161 22.45 -12.84 5.51
N ASP A 162 22.26 -14.00 4.90
CA ASP A 162 22.03 -14.18 3.47
C ASP A 162 20.56 -14.43 3.10
N MET A 163 19.62 -14.29 4.07
CA MET A 163 18.20 -14.44 3.78
C MET A 163 17.76 -13.42 2.71
N GLU A 164 16.87 -13.88 1.83
CA GLU A 164 16.31 -13.02 0.79
C GLU A 164 15.12 -12.23 1.31
N LEU A 165 15.13 -10.94 0.99
CA LEU A 165 14.09 -9.97 1.28
C LEU A 165 13.44 -9.46 0.01
N ILE A 166 12.12 -9.27 0.04
CA ILE A 166 11.44 -8.39 -0.89
C ILE A 166 11.50 -6.97 -0.30
N MET A 167 12.21 -6.09 -0.99
CA MET A 167 12.27 -4.66 -0.69
C MET A 167 11.22 -3.95 -1.55
N GLU A 168 10.36 -3.19 -0.91
CA GLU A 168 9.26 -2.46 -1.53
C GLU A 168 9.46 -0.97 -1.34
N GLU A 169 9.25 -0.18 -2.41
CA GLU A 169 9.13 1.27 -2.31
C GLU A 169 7.72 1.68 -2.73
N PHE A 170 7.13 2.63 -2.03
CA PHE A 170 5.77 3.08 -2.26
C PHE A 170 5.63 4.60 -2.14
N GLU A 171 4.58 5.13 -2.74
CA GLU A 171 4.18 6.53 -2.63
C GLU A 171 2.82 6.65 -1.96
N VAL A 172 2.59 7.73 -1.20
CA VAL A 172 1.26 8.05 -0.66
C VAL A 172 0.44 8.72 -1.76
N VAL A 173 -0.70 8.13 -2.09
CA VAL A 173 -1.60 8.64 -3.14
C VAL A 173 -2.84 9.32 -2.57
N GLU A 174 -3.19 9.05 -1.31
CA GLU A 174 -4.29 9.69 -0.60
C GLU A 174 -4.00 9.75 0.90
N VAL A 175 -4.24 10.88 1.52
CA VAL A 175 -4.16 11.10 2.98
C VAL A 175 -5.58 11.27 3.52
N LEU A 176 -5.89 10.62 4.64
CA LEU A 176 -7.23 10.58 5.25
C LEU A 176 -7.28 11.36 6.56
#